data_0c82dbd8be08785eb9b36a36b59dd9c0
#
_entry.id   0c82dbd8be08785eb9b36a36b59dd9c0
#
_cell.length_a   1.000
_cell.length_b   1.000
_cell.length_c   1.000
_cell.angle_alpha   90.00
_cell.angle_beta   90.00
_cell.angle_gamma   90.00
#
_symmetry.space_group_name_H-M   'P 1'
#
loop_
_entity.id
_entity.type
_entity.pdbx_description
1 polymer ?
#
loop_
_entity_poly.entity_id
_entity_poly.type
_entity_poly.pdbx_seq_one_letter_code
_entity_poly.pdbx_strand_id
1 'polypeptide(L)'
;MGLFEDVVVNAKSAVDVVGKKASKIVDVSKLRISAADLNNEISKRFETIGRTVYEAKKTGNDSSDLITESVAAIDDLYEQLDAVNNQLASAREKLICKNCGQVNEQGAAYCSKCGQKLSND
;
A
#
# COMPACT_ATOMS: atom_id res chain seq x y z
N MET A 1 -4.92 -19.33 -6.93
CA MET A 1 -5.18 -17.90 -7.10
C MET A 1 -5.63 -17.21 -5.81
N GLY A 2 -6.02 -17.98 -4.82
CA GLY A 2 -6.65 -17.46 -3.63
C GLY A 2 -5.87 -16.39 -2.89
N LEU A 3 -4.57 -16.57 -2.71
CA LEU A 3 -3.76 -15.61 -1.94
C LEU A 3 -3.70 -14.24 -2.61
N PHE A 4 -3.57 -14.21 -3.93
CA PHE A 4 -3.53 -12.96 -4.66
C PHE A 4 -4.88 -12.25 -4.60
N GLU A 5 -5.96 -12.97 -4.83
CA GLU A 5 -7.30 -12.43 -4.76
C GLU A 5 -7.65 -11.93 -3.36
N ASP A 6 -7.24 -12.68 -2.34
CA ASP A 6 -7.46 -12.27 -0.95
C ASP A 6 -6.75 -10.97 -0.62
N VAL A 7 -5.53 -10.79 -1.09
CA VAL A 7 -4.77 -9.55 -0.89
C VAL A 7 -5.49 -8.38 -1.57
N VAL A 8 -5.96 -8.58 -2.81
CA VAL A 8 -6.68 -7.53 -3.53
C VAL A 8 -7.97 -7.15 -2.81
N VAL A 9 -8.76 -8.13 -2.39
CA VAL A 9 -10.02 -7.89 -1.69
C VAL A 9 -9.75 -7.17 -0.38
N ASN A 10 -8.76 -7.60 0.38
CA ASN A 10 -8.43 -6.96 1.66
C ASN A 10 -7.98 -5.51 1.47
N ALA A 11 -7.16 -5.25 0.46
CA ALA A 11 -6.71 -3.88 0.18
C ALA A 11 -7.88 -2.98 -0.20
N LYS A 12 -8.78 -3.45 -1.05
CA LYS A 12 -9.97 -2.70 -1.44
C LYS A 12 -10.89 -2.45 -0.24
N SER A 13 -11.10 -3.47 0.57
CA SER A 13 -11.94 -3.34 1.76
C SER A 13 -11.39 -2.31 2.73
N ALA A 14 -10.07 -2.32 2.94
CA ALA A 14 -9.44 -1.34 3.81
C ALA A 14 -9.60 0.08 3.28
N VAL A 15 -9.43 0.28 1.98
CA VAL A 15 -9.61 1.59 1.35
C VAL A 15 -11.06 2.05 1.46
N ASP A 16 -12.02 1.16 1.20
CA ASP A 16 -13.44 1.48 1.28
C ASP A 16 -13.83 1.89 2.70
N VAL A 17 -13.36 1.14 3.70
CA VAL A 17 -13.65 1.45 5.09
C VAL A 17 -13.12 2.82 5.46
N VAL A 18 -11.89 3.12 5.07
CA VAL A 18 -11.29 4.43 5.31
C VAL A 18 -12.09 5.53 4.61
N GLY A 19 -12.50 5.29 3.37
CA GLY A 19 -13.28 6.26 2.61
C GLY A 19 -14.62 6.57 3.24
N LYS A 20 -15.32 5.55 3.75
CA LYS A 20 -16.63 5.71 4.37
C LYS A 20 -16.56 6.35 5.75
N LYS A 21 -15.46 6.10 6.46
CA LYS A 21 -15.26 6.59 7.82
C LYS A 21 -14.10 7.56 7.87
N ALA A 22 -14.10 8.50 6.93
CA ALA A 22 -12.99 9.46 6.79
C ALA A 22 -12.67 10.21 8.08
N SER A 23 -13.66 10.38 8.94
CA SER A 23 -13.50 11.06 10.23
C SER A 23 -12.86 10.17 11.29
N LYS A 24 -12.80 8.86 11.06
CA LYS A 24 -12.30 7.93 12.05
C LYS A 24 -10.77 7.82 11.97
N ILE A 25 -10.21 7.29 13.04
CA ILE A 25 -8.77 7.07 13.13
C ILE A 25 -8.32 6.08 12.05
N VAL A 26 -7.35 6.50 11.25
CA VAL A 26 -6.71 5.63 10.27
C VAL A 26 -5.67 4.81 11.02
N ASP A 27 -5.75 3.49 10.90
CA ASP A 27 -4.76 2.61 11.51
C ASP A 27 -3.53 2.57 10.61
N VAL A 28 -2.58 3.46 10.90
CA VAL A 28 -1.35 3.59 10.14
C VAL A 28 -0.52 2.31 10.18
N SER A 29 -0.56 1.60 11.31
CA SER A 29 0.15 0.33 11.44
C SER A 29 -0.33 -0.69 10.42
N LYS A 30 -1.64 -0.79 10.22
CA LYS A 30 -2.22 -1.70 9.22
C LYS A 30 -1.83 -1.28 7.81
N LEU A 31 -1.82 0.02 7.53
CA LEU A 31 -1.40 0.53 6.22
C LEU A 31 0.07 0.21 5.95
N ARG A 32 0.93 0.32 6.94
CA ARG A 32 2.34 -0.01 6.78
C ARG A 32 2.55 -1.50 6.54
N ILE A 33 1.80 -2.34 7.23
CA ILE A 33 1.84 -3.78 7.01
C ILE A 33 1.38 -4.10 5.59
N SER A 34 0.29 -3.48 5.14
CA SER A 34 -0.20 -3.66 3.77
C SER A 34 0.84 -3.25 2.74
N ALA A 35 1.50 -2.12 2.95
CA ALA A 35 2.56 -1.65 2.05
C ALA A 35 3.72 -2.65 2.01
N ALA A 36 4.14 -3.15 3.17
CA ALA A 36 5.22 -4.14 3.24
C ALA A 36 4.84 -5.44 2.53
N ASP A 37 3.63 -5.91 2.73
CA ASP A 37 3.13 -7.12 2.08
C ASP A 37 3.08 -6.95 0.56
N LEU A 38 2.62 -5.81 0.08
CA LEU A 38 2.59 -5.50 -1.34
C LEU A 38 3.99 -5.44 -1.93
N ASN A 39 4.93 -4.80 -1.24
CA ASN A 39 6.33 -4.75 -1.67
C ASN A 39 6.94 -6.15 -1.75
N ASN A 40 6.66 -7.00 -0.78
CA ASN A 40 7.13 -8.37 -0.78
C ASN A 40 6.55 -9.17 -1.95
N GLU A 41 5.26 -9.00 -2.22
CA GLU A 41 4.61 -9.67 -3.33
C GLU A 41 5.19 -9.21 -4.67
N ILE A 42 5.43 -7.92 -4.82
CA ILE A 42 6.06 -7.36 -6.01
C ILE A 42 7.44 -7.98 -6.22
N SER A 43 8.25 -8.06 -5.16
CA SER A 43 9.59 -8.67 -5.24
C SER A 43 9.53 -10.12 -5.67
N LYS A 44 8.57 -10.88 -5.14
CA LYS A 44 8.38 -12.28 -5.52
C LYS A 44 7.99 -12.41 -6.99
N ARG A 45 7.17 -11.49 -7.47
CA ARG A 45 6.76 -11.48 -8.88
C ARG A 45 7.95 -11.21 -9.79
N PHE A 46 8.82 -10.26 -9.44
CA PHE A 46 10.05 -10.01 -10.19
C PHE A 46 10.97 -11.21 -10.19
N GLU A 47 11.11 -11.88 -9.06
CA GLU A 47 11.89 -13.10 -8.97
C GLU A 47 11.36 -14.18 -9.90
N THR A 48 10.04 -14.36 -9.92
CA THR A 48 9.38 -15.33 -10.79
C THR A 48 9.64 -15.00 -12.26
N ILE A 49 9.53 -13.72 -12.65
CA ILE A 49 9.84 -13.29 -14.01
C ILE A 49 11.28 -13.63 -14.36
N GLY A 50 12.21 -13.32 -13.45
CA GLY A 50 13.63 -13.61 -13.69
C GLY A 50 13.89 -15.08 -13.91
N ARG A 51 13.31 -15.95 -13.11
CA ARG A 51 13.44 -17.40 -13.27
C ARG A 51 12.82 -17.87 -14.58
N THR A 52 11.63 -17.39 -14.89
CA THR A 52 10.92 -17.74 -16.11
C THR A 52 11.75 -17.39 -17.33
N VAL A 53 12.29 -16.18 -17.37
CA VAL A 53 13.13 -15.73 -18.47
C VAL A 53 14.40 -16.57 -18.57
N TYR A 54 15.05 -16.82 -17.46
CA TYR A 54 16.27 -17.62 -17.42
C TYR A 54 16.04 -19.02 -17.96
N GLU A 55 15.01 -19.71 -17.47
CA GLU A 55 14.71 -21.06 -17.88
C GLU A 55 14.27 -21.13 -19.35
N ALA A 56 13.45 -20.16 -19.78
CA ALA A 56 13.02 -20.09 -21.18
C ALA A 56 14.22 -19.92 -22.11
N LYS A 57 15.17 -19.06 -21.71
CA LYS A 57 16.37 -18.84 -22.50
C LYS A 57 17.23 -20.10 -22.59
N LYS A 58 17.34 -20.84 -21.48
CA LYS A 58 18.13 -22.08 -21.45
C LYS A 58 17.51 -23.19 -22.29
N THR A 59 16.19 -23.31 -22.28
CA THR A 59 15.47 -24.36 -22.97
C THR A 59 15.04 -23.98 -24.38
N GLY A 60 15.20 -22.71 -24.77
CA GLY A 60 14.77 -22.21 -26.07
C GLY A 60 13.26 -22.01 -26.20
N ASN A 61 12.54 -21.99 -25.07
CA ASN A 61 11.09 -21.74 -25.06
C ASN A 61 10.78 -20.27 -25.11
N ASP A 62 9.58 -19.95 -25.61
CA ASP A 62 9.07 -18.57 -25.62
C ASP A 62 8.30 -18.30 -24.32
N SER A 63 8.69 -17.26 -23.60
CA SER A 63 8.05 -16.86 -22.36
C SER A 63 7.27 -15.55 -22.50
N SER A 64 7.06 -15.07 -23.72
CA SER A 64 6.42 -13.75 -23.96
C SER A 64 5.07 -13.62 -23.28
N ASP A 65 4.20 -14.61 -23.38
CA ASP A 65 2.86 -14.56 -22.79
C ASP A 65 2.93 -14.52 -21.27
N LEU A 66 3.80 -15.33 -20.68
CA LEU A 66 3.99 -15.36 -19.23
C LEU A 66 4.53 -14.03 -18.71
N ILE A 67 5.45 -13.44 -19.45
CA ILE A 67 6.00 -12.13 -19.10
C ILE A 67 4.90 -11.06 -19.15
N THR A 68 4.08 -11.05 -20.20
CA THR A 68 2.98 -10.09 -20.33
C THR A 68 2.00 -10.20 -19.17
N GLU A 69 1.61 -11.41 -18.82
CA GLU A 69 0.71 -11.63 -17.68
C GLU A 69 1.33 -11.19 -16.37
N SER A 70 2.62 -11.46 -16.19
CA SER A 70 3.34 -11.10 -14.99
C SER A 70 3.47 -9.58 -14.84
N VAL A 71 3.73 -8.89 -15.95
CA VAL A 71 3.80 -7.42 -15.94
C VAL A 71 2.45 -6.83 -15.54
N ALA A 72 1.36 -7.34 -16.10
CA ALA A 72 0.02 -6.86 -15.73
C ALA A 72 -0.27 -7.08 -14.25
N ALA A 73 0.12 -8.23 -13.71
CA ALA A 73 -0.06 -8.52 -12.28
C ALA A 73 0.76 -7.58 -11.40
N ILE A 74 1.98 -7.27 -11.81
CA ILE A 74 2.84 -6.33 -11.08
C ILE A 74 2.26 -4.91 -11.14
N ASP A 75 1.75 -4.50 -12.28
CA ASP A 75 1.11 -3.19 -12.42
C ASP A 75 -0.06 -3.05 -11.45
N ASP A 76 -0.89 -4.09 -11.31
CA ASP A 76 -1.98 -4.09 -10.34
C ASP A 76 -1.46 -3.92 -8.91
N LEU A 77 -0.37 -4.60 -8.57
CA LEU A 77 0.22 -4.49 -7.25
C LEU A 77 0.75 -3.08 -6.98
N TYR A 78 1.36 -2.46 -7.99
CA TYR A 78 1.82 -1.08 -7.86
C TYR A 78 0.66 -0.11 -7.68
N GLU A 79 -0.46 -0.31 -8.37
CA GLU A 79 -1.65 0.51 -8.17
C GLU A 79 -2.16 0.42 -6.74
N GLN A 80 -2.20 -0.79 -6.19
CA GLN A 80 -2.62 -0.99 -4.81
C GLN A 80 -1.64 -0.35 -3.84
N LEU A 81 -0.34 -0.48 -4.11
CA LEU A 81 0.70 0.13 -3.29
C LEU A 81 0.58 1.65 -3.30
N ASP A 82 0.34 2.24 -4.45
CA ASP A 82 0.13 3.69 -4.56
C ASP A 82 -1.07 4.14 -3.75
N ALA A 83 -2.17 3.38 -3.78
CA ALA A 83 -3.34 3.70 -2.98
C ALA A 83 -3.02 3.67 -1.49
N VAL A 84 -2.28 2.66 -1.03
CA VAL A 84 -1.88 2.55 0.37
C VAL A 84 -0.94 3.70 0.75
N ASN A 85 0.03 4.02 -0.11
CA ASN A 85 0.97 5.11 0.13
C ASN A 85 0.26 6.45 0.18
N ASN A 86 -0.77 6.65 -0.63
CA ASN A 86 -1.58 7.88 -0.59
C ASN A 86 -2.33 7.98 0.73
N GLN A 87 -2.85 6.88 1.24
CA GLN A 87 -3.49 6.84 2.56
C GLN A 87 -2.49 7.18 3.67
N LEU A 88 -1.28 6.66 3.57
CA LEU A 88 -0.22 6.96 4.53
C LEU A 88 0.16 8.43 4.50
N ALA A 89 0.27 9.00 3.31
CA ALA A 89 0.57 10.42 3.14
C ALA A 89 -0.54 11.29 3.75
N SER A 90 -1.79 10.94 3.52
CA SER A 90 -2.94 11.66 4.09
C SER A 90 -2.93 11.59 5.61
N ALA A 91 -2.62 10.43 6.17
CA ALA A 91 -2.55 10.26 7.61
C ALA A 91 -1.43 11.11 8.20
N ARG A 92 -0.29 11.19 7.51
CA ARG A 92 0.84 12.02 7.94
C ARG A 92 0.47 13.51 7.93
N GLU A 93 -0.21 13.96 6.88
CA GLU A 93 -0.66 15.35 6.79
C GLU A 93 -1.59 15.72 7.95
N LYS A 94 -2.46 14.79 8.34
CA LYS A 94 -3.38 15.01 9.46
C LYS A 94 -2.66 15.17 10.78
N LEU A 95 -1.44 14.69 10.90
CA LEU A 95 -0.65 14.78 12.13
C LEU A 95 0.15 16.08 12.22
N ILE A 96 0.19 16.87 11.17
CA ILE A 96 0.80 18.20 11.21
C ILE A 96 -0.23 19.18 11.74
N CYS A 97 0.07 19.82 12.85
CA CYS A 97 -0.85 20.77 13.47
C CYS A 97 -1.04 21.99 12.56
N LYS A 98 -2.29 22.27 12.20
CA LYS A 98 -2.61 23.41 11.36
C LYS A 98 -2.48 24.74 12.09
N ASN A 99 -2.51 24.71 13.43
CA ASN A 99 -2.42 25.91 14.24
C ASN A 99 -0.96 26.36 14.43
N CYS A 100 -0.08 25.44 14.79
CA CYS A 100 1.32 25.79 15.09
C CYS A 100 2.34 25.12 14.16
N GLY A 101 1.92 24.24 13.28
CA GLY A 101 2.81 23.56 12.33
C GLY A 101 3.65 22.43 12.92
N GLN A 102 3.41 22.09 14.18
CA GLN A 102 4.16 21.01 14.82
C GLN A 102 3.79 19.65 14.23
N VAL A 103 4.79 18.83 13.93
CA VAL A 103 4.58 17.45 13.54
C VAL A 103 4.37 16.63 14.82
N ASN A 104 3.31 15.83 14.83
CA ASN A 104 2.96 15.01 15.98
C ASN A 104 3.10 13.54 15.64
N GLU A 105 3.20 12.71 16.68
CA GLU A 105 3.29 11.27 16.49
C GLU A 105 1.97 10.73 15.94
N GLN A 106 2.08 9.64 15.21
CA GLN A 106 0.92 8.97 14.64
C GLN A 106 0.01 8.49 15.76
N GLY A 107 -1.30 8.75 15.59
CA GLY A 107 -2.28 8.40 16.60
C GLY A 107 -2.53 9.48 17.64
N ALA A 108 -1.78 10.57 17.62
CA ALA A 108 -2.00 11.68 18.55
C ALA A 108 -3.34 12.35 18.27
N ALA A 109 -4.16 12.54 19.31
CA ALA A 109 -5.44 13.22 19.19
C ALA A 109 -5.28 14.75 19.26
N TYR A 110 -4.27 15.21 19.97
CA TYR A 110 -4.01 16.64 20.20
C TYR A 110 -2.55 16.95 19.94
N CYS A 111 -2.29 18.20 19.53
CA CYS A 111 -0.93 18.67 19.34
C CYS A 111 -0.16 18.68 20.67
N SER A 112 1.04 18.11 20.66
CA SER A 112 1.88 18.07 21.84
C SER A 112 2.45 19.44 22.22
N LYS A 113 2.43 20.39 21.29
CA LYS A 113 2.98 21.73 21.49
C LYS A 113 1.94 22.75 21.91
N CYS A 114 0.82 22.81 21.20
CA CYS A 114 -0.20 23.83 21.44
C CYS A 114 -1.52 23.31 21.99
N GLY A 115 -1.70 21.98 22.02
CA GLY A 115 -2.92 21.35 22.52
C GLY A 115 -4.10 21.37 21.54
N GLN A 116 -3.89 21.87 20.34
CA GLN A 116 -4.95 21.89 19.32
C GLN A 116 -5.32 20.47 18.90
N LYS A 117 -6.61 20.23 18.69
CA LYS A 117 -7.09 18.95 18.19
C LYS A 117 -6.57 18.69 16.78
N LEU A 118 -6.02 17.51 16.54
CA LEU A 118 -5.39 17.17 15.27
C LEU A 118 -6.36 16.59 14.25
N SER A 119 -7.43 15.95 14.69
CA SER A 119 -8.44 15.40 13.78
C SER A 119 -9.59 16.39 13.60
N ASN A 120 -10.21 16.36 12.43
CA ASN A 120 -11.32 17.25 12.11
C ASN A 120 -12.69 16.65 12.49
N ASP A 121 -12.71 15.73 13.39
CA ASP A 121 -13.95 15.04 13.79
C ASP A 121 -14.74 15.81 14.85
#